data_916615b23e2253bf2c2be11120e4590c
#
_entry.id   916615b23e2253bf2c2be11120e4590c
#
_cell.length_a   1.000
_cell.length_b   1.000
_cell.length_c   1.000
_cell.angle_alpha   90.00
_cell.angle_beta   90.00
_cell.angle_gamma   90.00
#
_symmetry.space_group_name_H-M   'P 1'
#
loop_
_entity.id
_entity.type
_entity.pdbx_description
1 polymer ?
#
loop_
_entity_poly.entity_id
_entity_poly.type
_entity_poly.pdbx_seq_one_letter_code
_entity_poly.pdbx_strand_id
1 'polypeptide(L)'
;MKVQILGAHGLESERARFMSILVDEVLALDTGSLASSLSLAEQEKVKAVLLTHSHVDHIVGLASLSMHAFLIGATVEVYAIKDTIDALSLHVFNNVIHPDFAKMPSSEKPALRFHLLETYKPQIIDGYTILAFPVHHTTPAVGYQVASDQGKSIFYSGDTGPGLSPNWEHIHPDLLILDCGASNKLSAEALRVGHMTPALLKPELVEFRNQTGYLPPVILVHMAPPLESEIREEAAKLARELDARIDLGYEGMEIEV
;
A
#
# COMPACT_ATOMS: atom_id res chain seq x y z
N MET A 1 -4.59 9.05 -14.32
CA MET A 1 -4.35 7.87 -13.44
C MET A 1 -5.45 7.85 -12.41
N LYS A 2 -6.27 6.80 -12.41
CA LYS A 2 -7.34 6.63 -11.43
C LYS A 2 -6.83 5.79 -10.25
N VAL A 3 -6.99 6.29 -9.03
CA VAL A 3 -6.64 5.58 -7.80
C VAL A 3 -7.90 5.29 -7.02
N GLN A 4 -8.10 4.05 -6.62
CA GLN A 4 -9.25 3.61 -5.83
C GLN A 4 -8.77 3.00 -4.51
N ILE A 5 -9.24 3.53 -3.38
CA ILE A 5 -8.96 2.99 -2.05
C ILE A 5 -10.01 1.89 -1.79
N LEU A 6 -9.59 0.63 -1.81
CA LEU A 6 -10.46 -0.52 -1.54
C LEU A 6 -10.58 -0.80 -0.06
N GLY A 7 -9.55 -0.48 0.70
CA GLY A 7 -9.51 -0.52 2.15
C GLY A 7 -8.50 0.48 2.68
N ALA A 8 -8.85 1.17 3.74
CA ALA A 8 -8.11 2.29 4.32
C ALA A 8 -7.67 2.06 5.78
N HIS A 9 -7.86 0.85 6.32
CA HIS A 9 -7.70 0.60 7.76
C HIS A 9 -6.73 -0.55 8.08
N GLY A 10 -6.09 -0.47 9.25
CA GLY A 10 -5.25 -1.55 9.81
C GLY A 10 -6.04 -2.60 10.62
N LEU A 11 -7.35 -2.37 10.82
CA LEU A 11 -8.26 -3.33 11.45
C LEU A 11 -9.52 -3.49 10.60
N GLU A 12 -10.02 -4.73 10.51
CA GLU A 12 -11.24 -5.04 9.77
C GLU A 12 -12.47 -5.05 10.67
N SER A 13 -13.57 -4.52 10.14
CA SER A 13 -14.89 -4.55 10.76
C SER A 13 -15.98 -4.54 9.67
N GLU A 14 -17.25 -4.43 10.07
CA GLU A 14 -18.34 -4.30 9.11
C GLU A 14 -18.18 -3.13 8.13
N ARG A 15 -17.51 -2.04 8.57
CA ARG A 15 -17.35 -0.78 7.79
C ARG A 15 -15.92 -0.41 7.49
N ALA A 16 -14.96 -1.07 8.06
CA ALA A 16 -13.53 -0.84 7.86
C ALA A 16 -12.91 -2.07 7.21
N ARG A 17 -12.06 -1.88 6.22
CA ARG A 17 -11.40 -2.95 5.48
C ARG A 17 -9.89 -2.79 5.50
N PHE A 18 -9.19 -3.91 5.52
CA PHE A 18 -7.74 -3.97 5.43
C PHE A 18 -7.18 -3.28 4.19
N MET A 19 -5.93 -2.83 4.32
CA MET A 19 -5.25 -2.02 3.30
C MET A 19 -5.24 -2.65 1.91
N SER A 20 -5.77 -1.92 0.96
CA SER A 20 -5.67 -2.26 -0.47
C SER A 20 -5.99 -1.04 -1.33
N ILE A 21 -5.17 -0.79 -2.34
CA ILE A 21 -5.34 0.30 -3.29
C ILE A 21 -5.31 -0.29 -4.69
N LEU A 22 -6.13 0.22 -5.60
CA LEU A 22 -6.17 -0.21 -6.99
C LEU A 22 -5.91 1.00 -7.91
N VAL A 23 -4.95 0.86 -8.81
CA VAL A 23 -4.59 1.86 -9.81
C VAL A 23 -5.07 1.41 -11.19
N ASP A 24 -5.86 2.26 -11.85
CA ASP A 24 -6.42 2.07 -13.20
C ASP A 24 -7.07 0.68 -13.41
N GLU A 25 -7.65 0.09 -12.36
CA GLU A 25 -8.29 -1.24 -12.31
C GLU A 25 -7.32 -2.43 -12.59
N VAL A 26 -6.02 -2.20 -12.74
CA VAL A 26 -5.07 -3.24 -13.19
C VAL A 26 -3.89 -3.47 -12.26
N LEU A 27 -3.47 -2.48 -11.48
CA LEU A 27 -2.34 -2.57 -10.57
C LEU A 27 -2.80 -2.43 -9.12
N ALA A 28 -2.62 -3.46 -8.33
CA ALA A 28 -2.95 -3.43 -6.90
C ALA A 28 -1.71 -3.10 -6.05
N LEU A 29 -1.90 -2.24 -5.05
CA LEU A 29 -0.93 -1.97 -3.99
C LEU A 29 -1.51 -2.55 -2.71
N ASP A 30 -0.89 -3.59 -2.18
CA ASP A 30 -1.39 -4.47 -1.13
C ASP A 30 -2.75 -5.14 -1.45
N THR A 31 -3.05 -6.21 -0.78
CA THR A 31 -4.21 -7.05 -1.10
C THR A 31 -5.13 -7.31 0.08
N GLY A 32 -4.99 -6.59 1.20
CA GLY A 32 -5.76 -6.85 2.40
C GLY A 32 -7.25 -7.06 2.13
N SER A 33 -7.91 -6.11 1.49
CA SER A 33 -9.32 -6.22 1.12
C SER A 33 -9.57 -6.44 -0.38
N LEU A 34 -8.55 -6.63 -1.21
CA LEU A 34 -8.71 -6.68 -2.67
C LEU A 34 -9.80 -7.66 -3.10
N ALA A 35 -9.69 -8.92 -2.66
CA ALA A 35 -10.61 -9.97 -3.06
C ALA A 35 -12.02 -9.80 -2.47
N SER A 36 -12.18 -9.14 -1.33
CA SER A 36 -13.48 -8.88 -0.72
C SER A 36 -14.16 -7.61 -1.22
N SER A 37 -13.40 -6.72 -1.88
CA SER A 37 -13.90 -5.44 -2.40
C SER A 37 -14.22 -5.48 -3.90
N LEU A 38 -13.63 -6.42 -4.64
CA LEU A 38 -13.81 -6.57 -6.09
C LEU A 38 -14.69 -7.78 -6.42
N SER A 39 -15.55 -7.64 -7.40
CA SER A 39 -16.21 -8.79 -8.03
C SER A 39 -15.19 -9.71 -8.71
N LEU A 40 -15.52 -10.96 -8.97
CA LEU A 40 -14.62 -11.89 -9.67
C LEU A 40 -14.19 -11.34 -11.04
N ALA A 41 -15.09 -10.70 -11.78
CA ALA A 41 -14.79 -10.10 -13.07
C ALA A 41 -13.82 -8.89 -12.97
N GLU A 42 -13.85 -8.14 -11.88
CA GLU A 42 -12.87 -7.08 -11.63
C GLU A 42 -11.53 -7.65 -11.19
N GLN A 43 -11.51 -8.72 -10.37
CA GLN A 43 -10.27 -9.41 -10.00
C GLN A 43 -9.51 -9.94 -11.24
N GLU A 44 -10.21 -10.38 -12.28
CA GLU A 44 -9.62 -10.85 -13.54
C GLU A 44 -8.88 -9.74 -14.32
N LYS A 45 -9.18 -8.47 -14.06
CA LYS A 45 -8.48 -7.32 -14.66
C LYS A 45 -7.15 -7.02 -13.98
N VAL A 46 -6.96 -7.45 -12.73
CA VAL A 46 -5.73 -7.20 -11.98
C VAL A 46 -4.57 -7.96 -12.60
N LYS A 47 -3.61 -7.24 -13.16
CA LYS A 47 -2.45 -7.80 -13.86
C LYS A 47 -1.24 -7.94 -12.96
N ALA A 48 -1.07 -7.03 -12.01
CA ALA A 48 0.05 -7.02 -11.10
C ALA A 48 -0.37 -6.59 -9.69
N VAL A 49 0.33 -7.15 -8.71
CA VAL A 49 0.21 -6.83 -7.29
C VAL A 49 1.57 -6.39 -6.78
N LEU A 50 1.66 -5.24 -6.14
CA LEU A 50 2.84 -4.78 -5.40
C LEU A 50 2.55 -4.93 -3.90
N LEU A 51 3.36 -5.70 -3.18
CA LEU A 51 3.21 -5.86 -1.73
C LEU A 51 4.26 -5.04 -1.00
N THR A 52 3.81 -4.21 -0.06
CA THR A 52 4.70 -3.39 0.76
C THR A 52 5.48 -4.21 1.77
N HIS A 53 4.81 -5.14 2.45
CA HIS A 53 5.38 -6.03 3.45
C HIS A 53 4.46 -7.23 3.72
N SER A 54 4.80 -8.06 4.71
CA SER A 54 4.16 -9.38 4.93
C SER A 54 3.11 -9.42 6.04
N HIS A 55 2.68 -8.30 6.62
CA HIS A 55 1.61 -8.32 7.62
C HIS A 55 0.28 -8.74 6.99
N VAL A 56 -0.56 -9.40 7.80
CA VAL A 56 -1.77 -10.07 7.33
C VAL A 56 -2.78 -9.11 6.71
N ASP A 57 -2.90 -7.92 7.25
CA ASP A 57 -3.80 -6.86 6.76
C ASP A 57 -3.38 -6.25 5.40
N HIS A 58 -2.19 -6.59 4.90
CA HIS A 58 -1.71 -6.25 3.56
C HIS A 58 -1.75 -7.43 2.57
N ILE A 59 -1.75 -8.67 3.08
CA ILE A 59 -1.57 -9.85 2.21
C ILE A 59 -2.75 -10.83 2.18
N VAL A 60 -3.70 -10.76 3.12
CA VAL A 60 -4.72 -11.83 3.31
C VAL A 60 -5.57 -12.07 2.05
N GLY A 61 -5.90 -11.03 1.29
CA GLY A 61 -6.67 -11.15 0.05
C GLY A 61 -5.94 -11.89 -1.07
N LEU A 62 -4.59 -11.96 -1.01
CA LEU A 62 -3.80 -12.68 -2.02
C LEU A 62 -4.13 -14.17 -2.06
N ALA A 63 -4.47 -14.76 -0.91
CA ALA A 63 -4.88 -16.17 -0.82
C ALA A 63 -6.14 -16.44 -1.66
N SER A 64 -7.16 -15.58 -1.55
CA SER A 64 -8.40 -15.70 -2.32
C SER A 64 -8.18 -15.38 -3.80
N LEU A 65 -7.40 -14.33 -4.11
CA LEU A 65 -7.08 -13.93 -5.48
C LEU A 65 -6.33 -15.05 -6.23
N SER A 66 -5.36 -15.70 -5.59
CA SER A 66 -4.61 -16.81 -6.19
C SER A 66 -5.45 -18.07 -6.39
N MET A 67 -6.41 -18.36 -5.48
CA MET A 67 -7.38 -19.43 -5.68
C MET A 67 -8.27 -19.16 -6.89
N HIS A 68 -8.79 -17.94 -7.04
CA HIS A 68 -9.58 -17.55 -8.22
C HIS A 68 -8.77 -17.70 -9.51
N ALA A 69 -7.53 -17.17 -9.53
CA ALA A 69 -6.62 -17.31 -10.67
C ALA A 69 -6.37 -18.79 -11.03
N PHE A 70 -6.16 -19.67 -10.04
CA PHE A 70 -6.03 -21.10 -10.25
C PHE A 70 -7.26 -21.70 -10.94
N LEU A 71 -8.47 -21.36 -10.48
CA LEU A 71 -9.72 -21.92 -11.04
C LEU A 71 -9.97 -21.49 -12.50
N ILE A 72 -9.56 -20.29 -12.89
CA ILE A 72 -9.72 -19.78 -14.27
C ILE A 72 -8.49 -20.04 -15.15
N GLY A 73 -7.43 -20.65 -14.62
CA GLY A 73 -6.19 -20.93 -15.35
C GLY A 73 -5.36 -19.69 -15.66
N ALA A 74 -5.49 -18.62 -14.85
CA ALA A 74 -4.69 -17.40 -14.91
C ALA A 74 -3.49 -17.44 -13.96
N THR A 75 -2.60 -16.45 -14.07
CA THR A 75 -1.47 -16.24 -13.17
C THR A 75 -1.58 -14.82 -12.58
N VAL A 76 -1.46 -14.69 -11.27
CA VAL A 76 -1.29 -13.39 -10.59
C VAL A 76 0.21 -13.11 -10.50
N GLU A 77 0.64 -11.99 -11.07
CA GLU A 77 2.04 -11.54 -11.01
C GLU A 77 2.22 -10.67 -9.75
N VAL A 78 3.05 -11.11 -8.81
CA VAL A 78 3.25 -10.46 -7.50
C VAL A 78 4.68 -9.98 -7.37
N TYR A 79 4.83 -8.72 -7.09
CA TYR A 79 6.11 -8.02 -6.95
C TYR A 79 6.31 -7.59 -5.50
N ALA A 80 7.44 -7.95 -4.92
CA ALA A 80 7.77 -7.59 -3.54
C ALA A 80 9.29 -7.67 -3.30
N ILE A 81 9.74 -7.16 -2.16
CA ILE A 81 11.11 -7.39 -1.69
C ILE A 81 11.28 -8.84 -1.23
N LYS A 82 12.53 -9.29 -1.16
CA LYS A 82 12.86 -10.68 -0.83
C LYS A 82 12.25 -11.16 0.48
N ASP A 83 12.30 -10.34 1.53
CA ASP A 83 11.78 -10.68 2.85
C ASP A 83 10.28 -10.99 2.81
N THR A 84 9.52 -10.21 2.06
CA THR A 84 8.07 -10.42 1.87
C THR A 84 7.79 -11.71 1.09
N ILE A 85 8.54 -11.97 0.00
CA ILE A 85 8.40 -13.20 -0.79
C ILE A 85 8.73 -14.43 0.06
N ASP A 86 9.82 -14.38 0.82
CA ASP A 86 10.24 -15.48 1.71
C ASP A 86 9.16 -15.75 2.78
N ALA A 87 8.62 -14.71 3.40
CA ALA A 87 7.57 -14.84 4.40
C ALA A 87 6.30 -15.49 3.83
N LEU A 88 5.85 -15.04 2.64
CA LEU A 88 4.69 -15.62 1.95
C LEU A 88 4.92 -17.09 1.58
N SER A 89 6.09 -17.41 1.04
CA SER A 89 6.44 -18.78 0.62
C SER A 89 6.57 -19.72 1.82
N LEU A 90 7.14 -19.25 2.93
CA LEU A 90 7.38 -20.09 4.11
C LEU A 90 6.13 -20.26 4.98
N HIS A 91 5.33 -19.20 5.12
CA HIS A 91 4.27 -19.16 6.13
C HIS A 91 2.86 -19.18 5.58
N VAL A 92 2.64 -18.82 4.30
CA VAL A 92 1.29 -18.76 3.70
C VAL A 92 1.12 -19.84 2.64
N PHE A 93 1.89 -19.79 1.54
CA PHE A 93 1.76 -20.71 0.39
C PHE A 93 2.64 -21.95 0.56
N ASN A 94 2.41 -22.71 1.61
CA ASN A 94 3.27 -23.80 2.09
C ASN A 94 2.55 -25.17 2.20
N ASN A 95 1.35 -25.29 1.61
CA ASN A 95 0.47 -26.44 1.71
C ASN A 95 -0.04 -26.78 3.14
N VAL A 96 0.19 -25.85 4.10
CA VAL A 96 -0.33 -25.97 5.47
C VAL A 96 -1.42 -24.91 5.72
N ILE A 97 -1.07 -23.63 5.53
CA ILE A 97 -2.04 -22.53 5.66
C ILE A 97 -2.82 -22.38 4.34
N HIS A 98 -2.13 -22.37 3.21
CA HIS A 98 -2.74 -22.28 1.87
C HIS A 98 -1.98 -23.15 0.86
N PRO A 99 -2.63 -23.67 -0.20
CA PRO A 99 -1.93 -24.39 -1.26
C PRO A 99 -0.77 -23.59 -1.84
N ASP A 100 0.31 -24.25 -2.22
CA ASP A 100 1.47 -23.62 -2.85
C ASP A 100 1.16 -23.27 -4.33
N PHE A 101 0.41 -22.20 -4.52
CA PHE A 101 0.03 -21.72 -5.85
C PHE A 101 1.18 -21.18 -6.69
N ALA A 102 2.36 -21.00 -6.09
CA ALA A 102 3.57 -20.73 -6.86
C ALA A 102 4.10 -21.96 -7.62
N LYS A 103 3.54 -23.16 -7.32
CA LYS A 103 3.86 -24.42 -8.01
C LYS A 103 2.63 -25.09 -8.65
N MET A 104 1.45 -24.54 -8.50
CA MET A 104 0.19 -25.12 -8.99
C MET A 104 -0.46 -24.24 -10.06
N PRO A 105 -1.06 -24.84 -11.11
CA PRO A 105 -1.10 -26.26 -11.43
C PRO A 105 0.24 -26.85 -11.87
N SER A 106 1.19 -26.02 -12.36
CA SER A 106 2.57 -26.40 -12.68
C SER A 106 3.51 -25.22 -12.46
N SER A 107 4.80 -25.47 -12.34
CA SER A 107 5.81 -24.41 -12.16
C SER A 107 5.99 -23.54 -13.41
N GLU A 108 5.62 -24.02 -14.60
CA GLU A 108 5.68 -23.26 -15.85
C GLU A 108 4.53 -22.26 -15.96
N LYS A 109 3.35 -22.66 -15.47
CA LYS A 109 2.14 -21.83 -15.44
C LYS A 109 1.49 -21.87 -14.07
N PRO A 110 2.12 -21.25 -13.05
CA PRO A 110 1.57 -21.23 -11.70
C PRO A 110 0.41 -20.22 -11.61
N ALA A 111 -0.47 -20.40 -10.63
CA ALA A 111 -1.53 -19.43 -10.35
C ALA A 111 -0.98 -18.17 -9.66
N LEU A 112 0.21 -18.26 -9.04
CA LEU A 112 0.89 -17.16 -8.39
C LEU A 112 2.36 -17.14 -8.81
N ARG A 113 2.86 -16.00 -9.29
CA ARG A 113 4.27 -15.84 -9.63
C ARG A 113 4.88 -14.67 -8.88
N PHE A 114 5.96 -14.94 -8.16
CA PHE A 114 6.70 -13.91 -7.43
C PHE A 114 7.82 -13.31 -8.26
N HIS A 115 7.95 -11.99 -8.20
CA HIS A 115 9.01 -11.20 -8.81
C HIS A 115 9.70 -10.36 -7.75
N LEU A 116 11.03 -10.41 -7.73
CA LEU A 116 11.83 -9.64 -6.80
C LEU A 116 11.87 -8.17 -7.23
N LEU A 117 11.51 -7.28 -6.31
CA LEU A 117 11.79 -5.84 -6.39
C LEU A 117 13.03 -5.50 -5.57
N GLU A 118 13.92 -4.71 -6.16
CA GLU A 118 15.04 -4.13 -5.46
C GLU A 118 14.76 -2.65 -5.18
N THR A 119 15.07 -2.21 -3.96
CA THR A 119 14.89 -0.82 -3.57
C THR A 119 15.80 0.12 -4.38
N TYR A 120 15.31 1.33 -4.65
CA TYR A 120 15.98 2.37 -5.46
C TYR A 120 16.29 1.95 -6.91
N LYS A 121 15.73 0.84 -7.40
CA LYS A 121 15.87 0.41 -8.79
C LYS A 121 14.52 0.48 -9.49
N PRO A 122 14.33 1.37 -10.47
CA PRO A 122 13.08 1.45 -11.20
C PRO A 122 12.84 0.18 -12.04
N GLN A 123 11.61 -0.30 -12.03
CA GLN A 123 11.15 -1.39 -12.90
C GLN A 123 9.89 -0.97 -13.66
N ILE A 124 9.75 -1.42 -14.89
CA ILE A 124 8.53 -1.22 -15.68
C ILE A 124 7.63 -2.44 -15.50
N ILE A 125 6.44 -2.21 -14.94
CA ILE A 125 5.44 -3.25 -14.67
C ILE A 125 4.13 -2.78 -15.28
N ASP A 126 3.62 -3.50 -16.26
CA ASP A 126 2.36 -3.23 -16.98
C ASP A 126 2.20 -1.75 -17.42
N GLY A 127 3.29 -1.13 -17.90
CA GLY A 127 3.30 0.26 -18.38
C GLY A 127 3.56 1.31 -17.30
N TYR A 128 3.65 0.93 -16.02
CA TYR A 128 4.03 1.81 -14.93
C TYR A 128 5.51 1.70 -14.61
N THR A 129 6.15 2.83 -14.31
CA THR A 129 7.47 2.85 -13.68
C THR A 129 7.29 2.75 -12.17
N ILE A 130 7.75 1.65 -11.58
CA ILE A 130 7.67 1.39 -10.15
C ILE A 130 9.05 1.60 -9.52
N LEU A 131 9.07 2.33 -8.41
CA LEU A 131 10.27 2.52 -7.61
C LEU A 131 9.95 2.22 -6.14
N ALA A 132 10.63 1.21 -5.57
CA ALA A 132 10.46 0.81 -4.18
C ALA A 132 11.47 1.53 -3.29
N PHE A 133 11.01 2.00 -2.12
CA PHE A 133 11.83 2.68 -1.13
C PHE A 133 11.70 1.98 0.23
N PRO A 134 12.81 1.74 0.96
CA PRO A 134 12.72 1.25 2.32
C PRO A 134 11.99 2.23 3.21
N VAL A 135 11.14 1.72 4.09
CA VAL A 135 10.44 2.50 5.11
C VAL A 135 10.65 1.91 6.48
N HIS A 136 10.35 2.68 7.53
CA HIS A 136 10.61 2.27 8.91
C HIS A 136 9.39 1.58 9.50
N HIS A 137 9.45 0.26 9.58
CA HIS A 137 8.41 -0.57 10.18
C HIS A 137 8.99 -1.72 11.01
N THR A 138 8.14 -2.48 11.71
CA THR A 138 8.56 -3.60 12.59
C THR A 138 9.05 -4.83 11.82
N THR A 139 8.69 -4.95 10.56
CA THR A 139 9.21 -5.94 9.60
C THR A 139 9.80 -5.21 8.40
N PRO A 140 10.71 -5.83 7.63
CA PRO A 140 11.18 -5.24 6.38
C PRO A 140 10.01 -4.81 5.49
N ALA A 141 9.94 -3.51 5.18
CA ALA A 141 8.83 -2.90 4.45
C ALA A 141 9.32 -1.87 3.44
N VAL A 142 8.52 -1.64 2.41
CA VAL A 142 8.76 -0.65 1.38
C VAL A 142 7.52 0.18 1.09
N GLY A 143 7.74 1.44 0.73
CA GLY A 143 6.75 2.25 0.02
C GLY A 143 7.05 2.23 -1.48
N TYR A 144 6.08 2.66 -2.29
CA TYR A 144 6.17 2.67 -3.74
C TYR A 144 5.87 4.03 -4.33
N GLN A 145 6.74 4.52 -5.22
CA GLN A 145 6.31 5.45 -6.24
C GLN A 145 5.82 4.66 -7.45
N VAL A 146 4.63 5.01 -7.93
CA VAL A 146 4.02 4.47 -9.15
C VAL A 146 3.83 5.62 -10.12
N ALA A 147 4.52 5.58 -11.25
CA ALA A 147 4.42 6.61 -12.29
C ALA A 147 3.86 6.01 -13.59
N SER A 148 2.84 6.64 -14.17
CA SER A 148 2.28 6.26 -15.47
C SER A 148 3.13 6.80 -16.62
N ASP A 149 2.93 6.26 -17.82
CA ASP A 149 3.52 6.75 -19.07
C ASP A 149 3.06 8.17 -19.45
N GLN A 150 1.94 8.64 -18.87
CA GLN A 150 1.40 9.99 -19.04
C GLN A 150 2.05 11.01 -18.10
N GLY A 151 3.04 10.62 -17.29
CA GLY A 151 3.76 11.48 -16.38
C GLY A 151 3.03 11.78 -15.07
N LYS A 152 1.92 11.06 -14.79
CA LYS A 152 1.23 11.13 -13.49
C LYS A 152 1.84 10.14 -12.52
N SER A 153 1.98 10.53 -11.26
CA SER A 153 2.59 9.65 -10.26
C SER A 153 1.97 9.79 -8.87
N ILE A 154 2.00 8.70 -8.14
CA ILE A 154 1.61 8.62 -6.73
C ILE A 154 2.76 8.04 -5.91
N PHE A 155 2.81 8.40 -4.63
CA PHE A 155 3.63 7.71 -3.64
C PHE A 155 2.73 7.11 -2.56
N TYR A 156 2.85 5.81 -2.36
CA TYR A 156 2.21 5.06 -1.28
C TYR A 156 3.27 4.60 -0.29
N SER A 157 3.16 5.03 0.96
CA SER A 157 4.18 4.72 1.97
C SER A 157 4.17 3.25 2.43
N GLY A 158 3.04 2.53 2.26
CA GLY A 158 2.81 1.35 3.09
C GLY A 158 2.79 1.75 4.56
N ASP A 159 3.03 0.79 5.46
CA ASP A 159 3.13 1.03 6.89
C ASP A 159 4.50 1.60 7.23
N THR A 160 4.52 2.71 7.94
CA THR A 160 5.77 3.38 8.28
C THR A 160 5.66 4.27 9.51
N GLY A 161 6.71 4.28 10.32
CA GLY A 161 7.00 5.36 11.25
C GLY A 161 7.77 6.50 10.57
N PRO A 162 8.26 7.51 11.34
CA PRO A 162 9.09 8.60 10.83
C PRO A 162 10.38 8.12 10.17
N GLY A 163 10.92 8.91 9.23
CA GLY A 163 12.15 8.64 8.51
C GLY A 163 11.97 8.53 6.99
N LEU A 164 10.92 9.12 6.44
CA LEU A 164 10.68 9.14 5.00
C LEU A 164 11.58 10.15 4.25
N SER A 165 12.12 11.14 4.97
CA SER A 165 12.85 12.27 4.37
C SER A 165 14.00 11.90 3.42
N PRO A 166 14.77 10.80 3.61
CA PRO A 166 15.78 10.39 2.65
C PRO A 166 15.22 9.96 1.28
N ASN A 167 13.92 9.64 1.22
CA ASN A 167 13.27 9.22 -0.02
C ASN A 167 12.75 10.41 -0.84
N TRP A 168 12.54 11.57 -0.21
CA TRP A 168 11.87 12.72 -0.84
C TRP A 168 12.64 13.29 -2.06
N GLU A 169 13.97 13.24 -2.05
CA GLU A 169 14.79 13.71 -3.18
C GLU A 169 14.64 12.85 -4.45
N HIS A 170 14.11 11.63 -4.31
CA HIS A 170 13.96 10.66 -5.39
C HIS A 170 12.56 10.64 -6.00
N ILE A 171 11.59 11.34 -5.40
CA ILE A 171 10.18 11.26 -5.80
C ILE A 171 9.58 12.65 -6.05
N HIS A 172 8.69 12.71 -7.04
CA HIS A 172 7.90 13.90 -7.36
C HIS A 172 6.44 13.53 -7.64
N PRO A 173 5.68 13.02 -6.64
CA PRO A 173 4.33 12.55 -6.85
C PRO A 173 3.31 13.68 -6.98
N ASP A 174 2.23 13.43 -7.74
CA ASP A 174 1.04 14.28 -7.78
C ASP A 174 0.10 13.99 -6.58
N LEU A 175 0.27 12.86 -5.89
CA LEU A 175 -0.52 12.43 -4.73
C LEU A 175 0.36 11.66 -3.75
N LEU A 176 0.28 12.00 -2.45
CA LEU A 176 0.84 11.20 -1.36
C LEU A 176 -0.28 10.37 -0.69
N ILE A 177 -0.06 9.07 -0.52
CA ILE A 177 -0.92 8.18 0.27
C ILE A 177 -0.05 7.65 1.42
N LEU A 178 -0.35 8.08 2.64
CA LEU A 178 0.55 7.92 3.78
C LEU A 178 -0.14 7.20 4.95
N ASP A 179 0.65 6.37 5.65
CA ASP A 179 0.27 5.77 6.94
C ASP A 179 -0.17 6.85 7.95
N CYS A 180 -1.25 6.58 8.64
CA CYS A 180 -1.67 7.32 9.83
C CYS A 180 -2.46 6.40 10.78
N GLY A 181 -1.78 5.39 11.32
CA GLY A 181 -2.42 4.29 12.07
C GLY A 181 -3.05 4.73 13.40
N ALA A 182 -2.63 5.85 14.00
CA ALA A 182 -3.06 6.23 15.33
C ALA A 182 -3.26 7.75 15.48
N SER A 183 -4.01 8.15 16.54
CA SER A 183 -4.14 9.55 16.97
C SER A 183 -2.91 10.00 17.78
N ASN A 184 -2.73 11.31 17.91
CA ASN A 184 -1.57 11.93 18.57
C ASN A 184 -1.38 11.50 20.02
N LYS A 185 -2.45 11.13 20.73
CA LYS A 185 -2.34 10.61 22.10
C LYS A 185 -1.55 9.31 22.21
N LEU A 186 -1.44 8.55 21.10
CA LEU A 186 -0.70 7.30 21.00
C LEU A 186 0.61 7.43 20.22
N SER A 187 1.16 8.64 20.08
CA SER A 187 2.39 8.86 19.28
C SER A 187 3.58 8.04 19.75
N ALA A 188 3.73 7.80 21.05
CA ALA A 188 4.82 6.97 21.58
C ALA A 188 4.66 5.50 21.21
N GLU A 189 3.44 4.98 21.25
CA GLU A 189 3.11 3.62 20.84
C GLU A 189 3.25 3.45 19.32
N ALA A 190 2.71 4.41 18.55
CA ALA A 190 2.81 4.42 17.09
C ALA A 190 4.28 4.40 16.66
N LEU A 191 5.11 5.26 17.25
CA LEU A 191 6.55 5.29 16.97
C LEU A 191 7.23 3.95 17.27
N ARG A 192 6.86 3.29 18.38
CA ARG A 192 7.45 2.01 18.80
C ARG A 192 7.10 0.87 17.83
N VAL A 193 5.93 0.93 17.21
CA VAL A 193 5.46 -0.12 16.28
C VAL A 193 5.55 0.28 14.80
N GLY A 194 6.22 1.41 14.50
CA GLY A 194 6.51 1.83 13.14
C GLY A 194 5.29 2.34 12.38
N HIS A 195 4.47 3.18 13.04
CA HIS A 195 3.34 3.89 12.43
C HIS A 195 3.40 5.39 12.64
N MET A 196 2.60 6.12 11.87
CA MET A 196 2.46 7.56 11.96
C MET A 196 1.23 7.97 12.78
N THR A 197 1.29 9.20 13.27
CA THR A 197 0.17 10.00 13.73
C THR A 197 0.21 11.35 13.03
N PRO A 198 -0.85 12.17 13.03
CA PRO A 198 -0.80 13.51 12.45
C PRO A 198 0.36 14.38 12.96
N ALA A 199 0.72 14.24 14.25
CA ALA A 199 1.85 14.96 14.83
C ALA A 199 3.21 14.47 14.30
N LEU A 200 3.37 13.15 14.09
CA LEU A 200 4.59 12.55 13.52
C LEU A 200 4.72 12.81 12.03
N LEU A 201 3.61 12.93 11.29
CA LEU A 201 3.59 13.28 9.86
C LEU A 201 4.00 14.73 9.61
N LYS A 202 3.71 15.66 10.52
CA LYS A 202 4.01 17.09 10.32
C LYS A 202 5.46 17.37 9.89
N PRO A 203 6.49 16.92 10.62
CA PRO A 203 7.88 17.16 10.22
C PRO A 203 8.23 16.52 8.86
N GLU A 204 7.69 15.35 8.54
CA GLU A 204 7.91 14.67 7.26
C GLU A 204 7.35 15.49 6.08
N LEU A 205 6.12 16.03 6.21
CA LEU A 205 5.47 16.85 5.19
C LEU A 205 6.14 18.22 5.02
N VAL A 206 6.62 18.81 6.14
CA VAL A 206 7.42 20.05 6.08
C VAL A 206 8.73 19.80 5.33
N GLU A 207 9.41 18.70 5.63
CA GLU A 207 10.66 18.36 4.98
C GLU A 207 10.45 17.99 3.50
N PHE A 208 9.37 17.28 3.16
CA PHE A 208 8.99 17.07 1.77
C PHE A 208 8.88 18.39 1.01
N ARG A 209 8.13 19.36 1.54
CA ARG A 209 7.97 20.68 0.93
C ARG A 209 9.30 21.45 0.80
N ASN A 210 10.17 21.34 1.80
CA ASN A 210 11.49 21.99 1.78
C ASN A 210 12.38 21.44 0.65
N GLN A 211 12.37 20.12 0.46
CA GLN A 211 13.21 19.45 -0.53
C GLN A 211 12.66 19.59 -1.96
N THR A 212 11.33 19.51 -2.13
CA THR A 212 10.71 19.46 -3.46
C THR A 212 10.15 20.81 -3.93
N GLY A 213 9.94 21.76 -3.03
CA GLY A 213 9.36 23.08 -3.32
C GLY A 213 7.81 23.09 -3.39
N TYR A 214 7.15 21.97 -3.19
CA TYR A 214 5.68 21.85 -3.19
C TYR A 214 5.19 20.81 -2.16
N LEU A 215 3.88 20.73 -1.96
CA LEU A 215 3.24 19.65 -1.23
C LEU A 215 1.96 19.26 -1.99
N PRO A 216 1.90 18.03 -2.55
CA PRO A 216 0.71 17.58 -3.26
C PRO A 216 -0.41 17.26 -2.27
N PRO A 217 -1.65 16.98 -2.74
CA PRO A 217 -2.68 16.40 -1.89
C PRO A 217 -2.18 15.15 -1.16
N VAL A 218 -2.61 14.98 0.10
CA VAL A 218 -2.25 13.85 0.97
C VAL A 218 -3.51 13.10 1.35
N ILE A 219 -3.50 11.79 1.17
CA ILE A 219 -4.54 10.89 1.70
C ILE A 219 -3.93 10.07 2.83
N LEU A 220 -4.53 10.12 4.00
CA LEU A 220 -4.14 9.33 5.17
C LEU A 220 -4.90 8.01 5.16
N VAL A 221 -4.17 6.92 5.34
CA VAL A 221 -4.71 5.55 5.33
C VAL A 221 -4.17 4.75 6.53
N HIS A 222 -4.54 3.47 6.62
CA HIS A 222 -4.13 2.54 7.67
C HIS A 222 -4.66 2.90 9.07
N MET A 223 -5.74 3.66 9.13
CA MET A 223 -6.29 4.14 10.40
C MET A 223 -6.83 3.00 11.27
N ALA A 224 -6.64 3.10 12.58
CA ALA A 224 -7.36 2.27 13.53
C ALA A 224 -8.82 2.79 13.66
N PRO A 225 -9.86 2.03 13.28
CA PRO A 225 -11.25 2.53 13.27
C PRO A 225 -11.72 3.18 14.55
N PRO A 226 -11.35 2.68 15.77
CA PRO A 226 -11.76 3.34 17.01
C PRO A 226 -11.15 4.73 17.23
N LEU A 227 -10.09 5.08 16.50
CA LEU A 227 -9.36 6.35 16.60
C LEU A 227 -9.65 7.31 15.44
N GLU A 228 -10.41 6.88 14.44
CA GLU A 228 -10.59 7.63 13.19
C GLU A 228 -11.17 9.03 13.41
N SER A 229 -12.12 9.20 14.35
CA SER A 229 -12.67 10.53 14.65
C SER A 229 -11.61 11.49 15.19
N GLU A 230 -10.73 11.01 16.07
CA GLU A 230 -9.64 11.81 16.63
C GLU A 230 -8.59 12.14 15.54
N ILE A 231 -8.21 11.13 14.74
CA ILE A 231 -7.29 11.30 13.61
C ILE A 231 -7.84 12.36 12.64
N ARG A 232 -9.12 12.33 12.34
CA ARG A 232 -9.81 13.29 11.46
C ARG A 232 -9.69 14.73 11.96
N GLU A 233 -9.94 14.97 13.23
CA GLU A 233 -9.81 16.30 13.84
C GLU A 233 -8.36 16.80 13.82
N GLU A 234 -7.43 15.92 14.17
CA GLU A 234 -5.98 16.20 14.18
C GLU A 234 -5.41 16.43 12.78
N ALA A 235 -5.82 15.63 11.79
CA ALA A 235 -5.46 15.80 10.39
C ALA A 235 -6.02 17.12 9.80
N ALA A 236 -7.26 17.49 10.13
CA ALA A 236 -7.84 18.77 9.75
C ALA A 236 -7.09 19.97 10.36
N LYS A 237 -6.56 19.82 11.58
CA LYS A 237 -5.67 20.83 12.18
C LYS A 237 -4.34 20.90 11.46
N LEU A 238 -3.72 19.77 11.17
CA LEU A 238 -2.47 19.67 10.41
C LEU A 238 -2.61 20.30 9.02
N ALA A 239 -3.71 20.03 8.31
CA ALA A 239 -4.01 20.62 7.00
C ALA A 239 -4.02 22.15 7.04
N ARG A 240 -4.67 22.75 8.06
CA ARG A 240 -4.68 24.20 8.25
C ARG A 240 -3.29 24.76 8.58
N GLU A 241 -2.53 24.09 9.47
CA GLU A 241 -1.19 24.52 9.88
C GLU A 241 -0.20 24.53 8.73
N LEU A 242 -0.34 23.57 7.80
CA LEU A 242 0.53 23.45 6.63
C LEU A 242 -0.01 24.17 5.38
N ASP A 243 -1.21 24.75 5.44
CA ASP A 243 -1.92 25.25 4.25
C ASP A 243 -1.87 24.20 3.12
N ALA A 244 -2.39 23.01 3.40
CA ALA A 244 -2.28 21.83 2.54
C ALA A 244 -3.61 21.07 2.49
N ARG A 245 -3.83 20.32 1.41
CA ARG A 245 -4.94 19.40 1.30
C ARG A 245 -4.55 18.06 1.90
N ILE A 246 -5.15 17.72 3.05
CA ILE A 246 -4.96 16.45 3.75
C ILE A 246 -6.33 15.87 4.07
N ASP A 247 -6.65 14.75 3.45
CA ASP A 247 -7.92 14.05 3.58
C ASP A 247 -7.69 12.64 4.17
N LEU A 248 -8.70 12.05 4.81
CA LEU A 248 -8.68 10.66 5.23
C LEU A 248 -9.23 9.79 4.08
N GLY A 249 -8.51 8.71 3.76
CA GLY A 249 -9.01 7.67 2.88
C GLY A 249 -10.21 6.93 3.48
N TYR A 250 -11.04 6.38 2.62
CA TYR A 250 -12.17 5.53 3.00
C TYR A 250 -12.46 4.53 1.89
N GLU A 251 -13.15 3.46 2.23
CA GLU A 251 -13.49 2.36 1.32
C GLU A 251 -14.36 2.86 0.15
N GLY A 252 -13.89 2.64 -1.07
CA GLY A 252 -14.56 3.08 -2.30
C GLY A 252 -14.23 4.52 -2.73
N MET A 253 -13.29 5.20 -2.04
CA MET A 253 -12.80 6.51 -2.47
C MET A 253 -12.11 6.39 -3.83
N GLU A 254 -12.49 7.25 -4.77
CA GLU A 254 -11.86 7.36 -6.10
C GLU A 254 -11.18 8.73 -6.26
N ILE A 255 -9.98 8.73 -6.80
CA ILE A 255 -9.15 9.92 -6.97
C ILE A 255 -8.60 9.91 -8.40
N GLU A 256 -8.82 11.00 -9.12
CA GLU A 256 -8.15 11.26 -10.40
C GLU A 256 -6.89 12.09 -10.16
N VAL A 257 -5.75 11.55 -10.58
CA VAL A 257 -4.42 12.13 -10.41
C VAL A 257 -3.96 12.80 -11.70
#